data_63423aaf9e02e5594cb1143a33ebf886
#
_entry.id   63423aaf9e02e5594cb1143a33ebf886
#
_cell.length_a   1.000
_cell.length_b   1.000
_cell.length_c   1.000
_cell.angle_alpha   90.00
_cell.angle_beta   90.00
_cell.angle_gamma   90.00
#
_symmetry.space_group_name_H-M   'P 1'
#
loop_
_entity.id
_entity.type
_entity.pdbx_description
1 polymer ?
#
loop_
_entity_poly.entity_id
_entity_poly.type
_entity_poly.pdbx_seq_one_letter_code
_entity_poly.pdbx_strand_id
1 'polypeptide(L)'
;SRACSTRACRCCCCADPDMAVYAIGDLQGCYDPFRHLLDEIDFDPSRDSLWLTGDLVNRGPKSLKTLRFVRELGDSVVTVLGNHDLHLLALHAGAVRFGNRFGSLEKLIKASDADELCHWLRHRPLAHHDKKLGTLLVHAGTHPRWSVKRTLVRAAEVETALRGDDYINVLGRMYGNTPNKWSNKLSGYKRLRFIINCMTRMRMVTADEHLDLQFSGSPWRARKGLRPWFETSSPAWAGTRIVFGHWSALGLIVLPDLISLDTGCVWGRQLTAVRLDKRLPRVMQVEGQH
;
A
#
# COMPACT_ATOMS: atom_id res chain seq x y z
N SER A 1 -22.22 -51.72 -24.92
CA SER A 1 -21.60 -51.03 -23.78
C SER A 1 -20.54 -50.01 -24.29
N ARG A 2 -20.96 -48.74 -24.39
CA ARG A 2 -20.01 -47.64 -24.63
C ARG A 2 -20.00 -46.76 -23.37
N ALA A 3 -18.87 -46.74 -22.68
CA ALA A 3 -18.66 -45.87 -21.53
C ALA A 3 -18.54 -44.39 -22.01
N CYS A 4 -19.45 -43.56 -21.52
CA CYS A 4 -19.40 -42.10 -21.72
C CYS A 4 -18.51 -41.50 -20.63
N SER A 5 -17.30 -40.99 -21.01
CA SER A 5 -16.43 -40.26 -20.10
C SER A 5 -16.88 -38.80 -20.08
N THR A 6 -17.58 -38.40 -19.04
CA THR A 6 -17.91 -37.00 -18.76
C THR A 6 -16.69 -36.28 -18.21
N ARG A 7 -15.95 -35.57 -19.08
CA ARG A 7 -15.03 -34.52 -18.64
C ARG A 7 -15.84 -33.36 -18.08
N ALA A 8 -15.78 -33.17 -16.78
CA ALA A 8 -16.34 -31.98 -16.12
C ALA A 8 -15.61 -30.73 -16.62
N CYS A 9 -16.33 -29.89 -17.33
CA CYS A 9 -15.90 -28.56 -17.73
C CYS A 9 -15.85 -27.70 -16.45
N ARG A 10 -14.64 -27.35 -15.96
CA ARG A 10 -14.48 -26.37 -14.88
C ARG A 10 -14.83 -24.99 -15.44
N CYS A 11 -16.03 -24.52 -15.22
CA CYS A 11 -16.42 -23.13 -15.41
C CYS A 11 -15.61 -22.25 -14.46
N CYS A 12 -14.81 -21.34 -15.01
CA CYS A 12 -13.95 -20.36 -14.31
C CYS A 12 -14.72 -19.26 -13.53
N CYS A 13 -15.89 -19.53 -12.97
CA CYS A 13 -16.71 -18.51 -12.31
C CYS A 13 -17.15 -18.85 -10.88
N CYS A 14 -16.67 -19.95 -10.30
CA CYS A 14 -16.92 -20.24 -8.88
C CYS A 14 -15.72 -19.74 -8.07
N ALA A 15 -15.89 -18.66 -7.31
CA ALA A 15 -14.94 -18.36 -6.23
C ALA A 15 -14.94 -19.59 -5.30
N ASP A 16 -13.75 -20.11 -5.00
CA ASP A 16 -13.58 -21.22 -4.08
C ASP A 16 -14.17 -20.77 -2.72
N PRO A 17 -15.15 -21.48 -2.14
CA PRO A 17 -15.79 -21.04 -0.90
C PRO A 17 -14.83 -20.92 0.29
N ASP A 18 -13.63 -21.45 0.17
CA ASP A 18 -12.60 -21.43 1.22
C ASP A 18 -11.47 -20.39 1.02
N MET A 19 -11.41 -19.70 -0.13
CA MET A 19 -10.36 -18.70 -0.39
C MET A 19 -10.55 -17.46 0.49
N ALA A 20 -9.58 -17.23 1.41
CA ALA A 20 -9.57 -16.04 2.24
C ALA A 20 -8.78 -14.91 1.58
N VAL A 21 -9.22 -13.66 1.80
CA VAL A 21 -8.48 -12.46 1.42
C VAL A 21 -8.14 -11.67 2.68
N TYR A 22 -6.85 -11.57 2.98
CA TYR A 22 -6.34 -10.84 4.15
C TYR A 22 -5.65 -9.56 3.70
N ALA A 23 -5.97 -8.43 4.35
CA ALA A 23 -5.18 -7.21 4.23
C ALA A 23 -4.31 -7.02 5.46
N ILE A 24 -3.03 -6.66 5.27
CA ILE A 24 -2.05 -6.40 6.33
C ILE A 24 -1.49 -5.00 6.18
N GLY A 25 -1.27 -4.33 7.33
CA GLY A 25 -0.69 -3.00 7.41
C GLY A 25 0.81 -2.96 7.10
N ASP A 26 1.40 -1.78 7.28
CA ASP A 26 2.79 -1.47 6.95
C ASP A 26 3.79 -2.42 7.64
N LEU A 27 4.61 -3.11 6.85
CA LEU A 27 5.58 -4.07 7.35
C LEU A 27 6.88 -3.40 7.81
N GLN A 28 7.35 -2.42 7.09
CA GLN A 28 8.56 -1.65 7.37
C GLN A 28 9.76 -2.50 7.83
N GLY A 29 9.98 -3.68 7.22
CA GLY A 29 11.09 -4.57 7.58
C GLY A 29 10.90 -5.36 8.87
N CYS A 30 9.70 -5.44 9.43
CA CYS A 30 9.33 -6.25 10.59
C CYS A 30 9.03 -7.70 10.17
N TYR A 31 10.03 -8.43 9.72
CA TYR A 31 9.89 -9.76 9.15
C TYR A 31 9.33 -10.78 10.14
N ASP A 32 9.82 -10.79 11.39
CA ASP A 32 9.41 -11.81 12.36
C ASP A 32 7.95 -11.64 12.80
N PRO A 33 7.48 -10.42 13.14
CA PRO A 33 6.06 -10.15 13.33
C PRO A 33 5.20 -10.54 12.12
N PHE A 34 5.69 -10.28 10.89
CA PHE A 34 4.96 -10.64 9.69
C PHE A 34 4.81 -12.17 9.55
N ARG A 35 5.87 -12.94 9.77
CA ARG A 35 5.80 -14.40 9.74
C ARG A 35 4.86 -14.94 10.83
N HIS A 36 4.98 -14.42 12.05
CA HIS A 36 4.10 -14.80 13.16
C HIS A 36 2.62 -14.52 12.83
N LEU A 37 2.32 -13.36 12.23
CA LEU A 37 0.94 -13.03 11.84
C LEU A 37 0.41 -13.98 10.75
N LEU A 38 1.24 -14.40 9.79
CA LEU A 38 0.86 -15.38 8.78
C LEU A 38 0.58 -16.76 9.39
N ASP A 39 1.36 -17.17 10.38
CA ASP A 39 1.13 -18.41 11.12
C ASP A 39 -0.16 -18.34 11.95
N GLU A 40 -0.44 -17.21 12.63
CA GLU A 40 -1.68 -16.98 13.40
C GLU A 40 -2.96 -16.96 12.55
N ILE A 41 -2.89 -16.55 11.29
CA ILE A 41 -4.05 -16.58 10.38
C ILE A 41 -4.14 -17.88 9.57
N ASP A 42 -3.22 -18.82 9.77
CA ASP A 42 -3.11 -20.06 8.99
C ASP A 42 -3.10 -19.79 7.46
N PHE A 43 -2.25 -18.80 7.06
CA PHE A 43 -2.17 -18.37 5.68
C PHE A 43 -1.54 -19.44 4.78
N ASP A 44 -2.30 -19.85 3.77
CA ASP A 44 -1.86 -20.80 2.74
C ASP A 44 -1.78 -20.09 1.37
N PRO A 45 -0.58 -19.85 0.82
CA PRO A 45 -0.42 -19.15 -0.45
C PRO A 45 -0.98 -19.92 -1.66
N SER A 46 -1.28 -21.21 -1.51
CA SER A 46 -1.94 -21.98 -2.57
C SER A 46 -3.45 -21.74 -2.66
N ARG A 47 -4.03 -21.20 -1.60
CA ARG A 47 -5.48 -21.01 -1.44
C ARG A 47 -5.87 -19.55 -1.21
N ASP A 48 -5.10 -18.85 -0.35
CA ASP A 48 -5.46 -17.54 0.16
C ASP A 48 -4.80 -16.40 -0.63
N SER A 49 -5.35 -15.20 -0.53
CA SER A 49 -4.78 -13.98 -1.10
C SER A 49 -4.41 -12.99 -0.01
N LEU A 50 -3.24 -12.39 -0.15
CA LEU A 50 -2.68 -11.42 0.78
C LEU A 50 -2.58 -10.03 0.14
N TRP A 51 -3.19 -9.03 0.77
CA TRP A 51 -3.08 -7.63 0.38
C TRP A 51 -2.20 -6.87 1.37
N LEU A 52 -1.16 -6.21 0.87
CA LEU A 52 -0.26 -5.41 1.68
C LEU A 52 -0.44 -3.92 1.38
N THR A 53 -0.57 -3.11 2.42
CA THR A 53 -0.79 -1.65 2.28
C THR A 53 0.44 -0.90 1.77
N GLY A 54 1.55 -1.58 1.48
CA GLY A 54 2.83 -0.98 1.09
C GLY A 54 3.75 -0.75 2.28
N ASP A 55 4.80 0.06 2.06
CA ASP A 55 5.87 0.26 3.05
C ASP A 55 6.43 -1.08 3.55
N LEU A 56 6.84 -1.92 2.59
CA LEU A 56 7.40 -3.24 2.89
C LEU A 56 8.75 -3.13 3.62
N VAL A 57 9.47 -2.07 3.37
CA VAL A 57 10.88 -1.87 3.75
C VAL A 57 11.09 -0.58 4.56
N ASN A 58 12.34 -0.41 5.01
CA ASN A 58 12.84 0.71 5.81
C ASN A 58 12.46 0.62 7.30
N ARG A 59 13.19 1.38 8.14
CA ARG A 59 13.05 1.48 9.60
C ARG A 59 13.37 0.19 10.36
N GLY A 60 12.62 -0.86 10.16
CA GLY A 60 12.82 -2.15 10.84
C GLY A 60 14.08 -2.88 10.36
N PRO A 61 14.52 -3.90 11.12
CA PRO A 61 15.86 -4.48 10.97
C PRO A 61 16.04 -5.43 9.79
N LYS A 62 14.95 -5.93 9.20
CA LYS A 62 15.00 -7.07 8.24
C LYS A 62 14.38 -6.75 6.88
N SER A 63 14.54 -5.50 6.37
CA SER A 63 13.95 -5.06 5.08
C SER A 63 14.27 -5.98 3.90
N LEU A 64 15.53 -6.44 3.76
CA LEU A 64 15.92 -7.37 2.71
C LEU A 64 15.16 -8.70 2.81
N LYS A 65 15.09 -9.26 4.02
CA LYS A 65 14.40 -10.53 4.24
C LYS A 65 12.90 -10.42 3.99
N THR A 66 12.30 -9.31 4.42
CA THR A 66 10.89 -9.02 4.17
C THR A 66 10.58 -8.92 2.67
N LEU A 67 11.38 -8.16 1.94
CA LEU A 67 11.14 -7.95 0.51
C LEU A 67 11.31 -9.24 -0.31
N ARG A 68 12.33 -10.05 0.00
CA ARG A 68 12.53 -11.37 -0.62
C ARG A 68 11.34 -12.27 -0.40
N PHE A 69 10.91 -12.39 0.86
CA PHE A 69 9.78 -13.25 1.22
C PHE A 69 8.47 -12.80 0.56
N VAL A 70 8.17 -11.49 0.54
CA VAL A 70 6.97 -10.98 -0.15
C VAL A 70 7.03 -11.28 -1.66
N ARG A 71 8.22 -11.16 -2.28
CA ARG A 71 8.40 -11.52 -3.70
C ARG A 71 8.20 -13.02 -3.93
N GLU A 72 8.67 -13.88 -3.03
CA GLU A 72 8.54 -15.34 -3.10
C GLU A 72 7.08 -15.81 -3.01
N LEU A 73 6.20 -15.04 -2.37
CA LEU A 73 4.75 -15.35 -2.32
C LEU A 73 4.08 -15.28 -3.70
N GLY A 74 4.71 -14.69 -4.71
CA GLY A 74 4.24 -14.70 -6.10
C GLY A 74 2.84 -14.11 -6.28
N ASP A 75 1.95 -14.85 -6.95
CA ASP A 75 0.60 -14.41 -7.29
C ASP A 75 -0.37 -14.42 -6.10
N SER A 76 -0.01 -15.03 -4.97
CA SER A 76 -0.81 -15.00 -3.76
C SER A 76 -0.78 -13.63 -3.06
N VAL A 77 0.12 -12.71 -3.47
CA VAL A 77 0.26 -11.40 -2.85
C VAL A 77 -0.03 -10.25 -3.82
N VAL A 78 -0.84 -9.31 -3.38
CA VAL A 78 -1.00 -7.99 -3.98
C VAL A 78 -0.44 -6.96 -3.01
N THR A 79 0.58 -6.21 -3.42
CA THR A 79 1.11 -5.09 -2.64
C THR A 79 1.03 -3.79 -3.43
N VAL A 80 0.64 -2.70 -2.77
CA VAL A 80 0.75 -1.37 -3.35
C VAL A 80 2.05 -0.71 -2.91
N LEU A 81 2.53 0.29 -3.66
CA LEU A 81 3.74 1.03 -3.31
C LEU A 81 3.45 2.05 -2.20
N GLY A 82 4.24 1.99 -1.13
CA GLY A 82 4.30 3.00 -0.10
C GLY A 82 5.40 4.04 -0.33
N ASN A 83 5.45 5.07 0.52
CA ASN A 83 6.48 6.09 0.39
C ASN A 83 7.89 5.59 0.75
N HIS A 84 8.01 4.60 1.62
CA HIS A 84 9.29 3.96 1.93
C HIS A 84 9.78 3.06 0.80
N ASP A 85 8.86 2.39 0.10
CA ASP A 85 9.19 1.59 -1.08
C ASP A 85 9.69 2.48 -2.21
N LEU A 86 8.99 3.59 -2.50
CA LEU A 86 9.43 4.59 -3.48
C LEU A 86 10.77 5.21 -3.10
N HIS A 87 11.02 5.44 -1.80
CA HIS A 87 12.30 5.93 -1.32
C HIS A 87 13.43 4.93 -1.56
N LEU A 88 13.23 3.64 -1.29
CA LEU A 88 14.19 2.59 -1.64
C LEU A 88 14.51 2.63 -3.14
N LEU A 89 13.49 2.70 -4.00
CA LEU A 89 13.70 2.76 -5.46
C LEU A 89 14.52 3.98 -5.88
N ALA A 90 14.26 5.16 -5.27
CA ALA A 90 15.00 6.39 -5.56
C ALA A 90 16.48 6.28 -5.15
N LEU A 91 16.75 5.60 -4.07
CA LEU A 91 18.09 5.39 -3.56
C LEU A 91 18.86 4.39 -4.41
N HIS A 92 18.26 3.27 -4.70
CA HIS A 92 18.84 2.22 -5.54
C HIS A 92 19.17 2.74 -6.95
N ALA A 93 18.26 3.54 -7.53
CA ALA A 93 18.47 4.16 -8.83
C ALA A 93 19.47 5.33 -8.83
N GLY A 94 20.03 5.71 -7.69
CA GLY A 94 20.91 6.88 -7.58
C GLY A 94 20.22 8.23 -7.84
N ALA A 95 18.88 8.25 -7.86
CA ALA A 95 18.09 9.46 -8.08
C ALA A 95 18.19 10.48 -6.93
N VAL A 96 18.54 10.01 -5.75
CA VAL A 96 18.82 10.82 -4.56
C VAL A 96 20.09 10.33 -3.90
N ARG A 97 20.84 11.25 -3.28
CA ARG A 97 22.03 10.88 -2.52
C ARG A 97 21.66 10.63 -1.07
N PHE A 98 22.25 9.61 -0.51
CA PHE A 98 22.18 9.37 0.92
C PHE A 98 23.04 10.36 1.71
N GLY A 99 22.48 10.87 2.82
CA GLY A 99 23.33 11.17 3.95
C GLY A 99 23.75 9.85 4.65
N ASN A 100 24.71 9.88 5.57
CA ASN A 100 25.34 8.73 6.22
C ASN A 100 24.42 7.81 7.08
N ARG A 101 23.09 7.73 6.79
CA ARG A 101 22.12 6.99 7.61
C ARG A 101 21.23 6.10 6.75
N PHE A 102 21.75 4.96 6.34
CA PHE A 102 21.03 3.99 5.49
C PHE A 102 20.07 3.07 6.26
N GLY A 103 20.29 2.88 7.55
CA GLY A 103 19.47 1.98 8.34
C GLY A 103 19.39 0.57 7.72
N SER A 104 18.21 -0.02 7.76
CA SER A 104 17.96 -1.36 7.20
C SER A 104 18.00 -1.43 5.67
N LEU A 105 18.01 -0.30 4.97
CA LEU A 105 18.05 -0.27 3.50
C LEU A 105 19.46 -0.52 2.94
N GLU A 106 20.51 -0.25 3.70
CA GLU A 106 21.89 -0.44 3.22
C GLU A 106 22.15 -1.91 2.82
N LYS A 107 21.75 -2.86 3.67
CA LYS A 107 21.88 -4.29 3.39
C LYS A 107 21.10 -4.71 2.14
N LEU A 108 19.95 -4.09 1.90
CA LEU A 108 19.13 -4.37 0.73
C LEU A 108 19.78 -3.84 -0.54
N ILE A 109 20.27 -2.60 -0.52
CA ILE A 109 20.92 -1.96 -1.68
C ILE A 109 22.22 -2.66 -2.08
N LYS A 110 22.95 -3.21 -1.10
CA LYS A 110 24.20 -3.95 -1.33
C LYS A 110 24.00 -5.45 -1.60
N ALA A 111 22.77 -5.95 -1.59
CA ALA A 111 22.50 -7.35 -1.84
C ALA A 111 22.75 -7.71 -3.31
N SER A 112 23.18 -8.94 -3.57
CA SER A 112 23.48 -9.42 -4.94
C SER A 112 22.25 -9.45 -5.85
N ASP A 113 21.05 -9.51 -5.27
CA ASP A 113 19.77 -9.52 -5.95
C ASP A 113 19.00 -8.18 -5.85
N ALA A 114 19.68 -7.10 -5.43
CA ALA A 114 19.07 -5.78 -5.26
C ALA A 114 18.39 -5.27 -6.54
N ASP A 115 19.03 -5.45 -7.69
CA ASP A 115 18.49 -5.06 -9.00
C ASP A 115 17.16 -5.76 -9.30
N GLU A 116 17.11 -7.07 -9.08
CA GLU A 116 15.89 -7.86 -9.30
C GLU A 116 14.77 -7.49 -8.32
N LEU A 117 15.10 -7.31 -7.05
CA LEU A 117 14.15 -6.91 -6.01
C LEU A 117 13.57 -5.52 -6.29
N CYS A 118 14.42 -4.55 -6.63
CA CYS A 118 13.99 -3.21 -6.96
C CYS A 118 13.23 -3.16 -8.30
N HIS A 119 13.63 -3.96 -9.29
CA HIS A 119 12.88 -4.11 -10.52
C HIS A 119 11.48 -4.66 -10.25
N TRP A 120 11.35 -5.74 -9.47
CA TRP A 120 10.06 -6.30 -9.07
C TRP A 120 9.20 -5.28 -8.33
N LEU A 121 9.77 -4.57 -7.34
CA LEU A 121 9.07 -3.59 -6.52
C LEU A 121 8.57 -2.41 -7.38
N ARG A 122 9.39 -1.91 -8.31
CA ARG A 122 9.05 -0.82 -9.24
C ARG A 122 7.84 -1.12 -10.13
N HIS A 123 7.51 -2.41 -10.31
CA HIS A 123 6.36 -2.85 -11.10
C HIS A 123 5.10 -3.08 -10.26
N ARG A 124 5.14 -2.83 -8.95
CA ARG A 124 3.93 -2.92 -8.12
C ARG A 124 3.01 -1.73 -8.35
N PRO A 125 1.69 -1.90 -8.19
CA PRO A 125 0.72 -0.82 -8.37
C PRO A 125 0.79 0.22 -7.24
N LEU A 126 0.26 1.43 -7.48
CA LEU A 126 -0.03 2.41 -6.45
C LEU A 126 -1.43 2.23 -5.84
N ALA A 127 -2.32 1.60 -6.58
CA ALA A 127 -3.68 1.30 -6.13
C ALA A 127 -4.16 0.00 -6.74
N HIS A 128 -4.89 -0.81 -5.96
CA HIS A 128 -5.52 -2.05 -6.43
C HIS A 128 -7.00 -2.03 -6.08
N HIS A 129 -7.85 -2.45 -7.00
CA HIS A 129 -9.30 -2.50 -6.79
C HIS A 129 -9.86 -3.87 -7.18
N ASP A 130 -10.45 -4.54 -6.21
CA ASP A 130 -11.23 -5.75 -6.45
C ASP A 130 -12.72 -5.38 -6.51
N LYS A 131 -13.30 -5.61 -7.68
CA LYS A 131 -14.73 -5.32 -7.93
C LYS A 131 -15.67 -6.26 -7.18
N LYS A 132 -15.27 -7.52 -6.95
CA LYS A 132 -16.10 -8.52 -6.25
C LYS A 132 -16.19 -8.17 -4.76
N LEU A 133 -15.08 -7.77 -4.17
CA LEU A 133 -15.03 -7.31 -2.78
C LEU A 133 -15.52 -5.85 -2.62
N GLY A 134 -15.70 -5.10 -3.73
CA GLY A 134 -16.03 -3.68 -3.67
C GLY A 134 -14.96 -2.87 -2.89
N THR A 135 -13.69 -3.27 -2.98
CA THR A 135 -12.64 -2.76 -2.09
C THR A 135 -11.47 -2.21 -2.88
N LEU A 136 -11.03 -1.00 -2.53
CA LEU A 136 -9.85 -0.32 -3.06
C LEU A 136 -8.73 -0.35 -2.02
N LEU A 137 -7.57 -0.89 -2.38
CA LEU A 137 -6.34 -0.84 -1.60
C LEU A 137 -5.46 0.31 -2.10
N VAL A 138 -5.01 1.16 -1.19
CA VAL A 138 -4.04 2.24 -1.43
C VAL A 138 -3.11 2.35 -0.23
N HIS A 139 -1.92 2.97 -0.37
CA HIS A 139 -1.03 3.08 0.78
C HIS A 139 -1.51 4.14 1.80
N ALA A 140 -1.68 5.39 1.40
CA ALA A 140 -2.07 6.47 2.33
C ALA A 140 -3.52 6.93 2.16
N GLY A 141 -4.04 6.91 0.95
CA GLY A 141 -5.41 7.34 0.67
C GLY A 141 -5.67 7.69 -0.78
N THR A 142 -6.85 8.25 -1.04
CA THR A 142 -7.23 8.78 -2.34
C THR A 142 -7.86 10.17 -2.19
N HIS A 143 -7.72 11.01 -3.22
CA HIS A 143 -8.24 12.37 -3.18
C HIS A 143 -9.79 12.36 -3.09
N PRO A 144 -10.42 13.19 -2.23
CA PRO A 144 -11.89 13.19 -2.04
C PRO A 144 -12.71 13.31 -3.34
N ARG A 145 -12.19 14.04 -4.34
CA ARG A 145 -12.86 14.23 -5.65
C ARG A 145 -12.57 13.13 -6.67
N TRP A 146 -11.78 12.10 -6.35
CA TRP A 146 -11.48 11.03 -7.28
C TRP A 146 -12.40 9.83 -7.03
N SER A 147 -13.21 9.48 -8.01
CA SER A 147 -13.89 8.19 -8.00
C SER A 147 -12.84 7.06 -8.07
N VAL A 148 -13.22 5.84 -7.73
CA VAL A 148 -12.35 4.66 -7.86
C VAL A 148 -11.71 4.58 -9.24
N LYS A 149 -12.51 4.75 -10.31
CA LYS A 149 -12.00 4.78 -11.69
C LYS A 149 -10.95 5.87 -11.91
N ARG A 150 -11.18 7.07 -11.38
CA ARG A 150 -10.19 8.16 -11.49
C ARG A 150 -8.95 7.88 -10.68
N THR A 151 -9.08 7.31 -9.48
CA THR A 151 -7.94 6.89 -8.66
C THR A 151 -7.05 5.91 -9.42
N LEU A 152 -7.63 4.86 -10.00
CA LEU A 152 -6.88 3.88 -10.80
C LEU A 152 -6.21 4.49 -12.03
N VAL A 153 -6.90 5.40 -12.74
CA VAL A 153 -6.29 6.11 -13.88
C VAL A 153 -5.09 6.96 -13.43
N ARG A 154 -5.19 7.65 -12.27
CA ARG A 154 -4.07 8.43 -11.73
C ARG A 154 -2.93 7.54 -11.24
N ALA A 155 -3.24 6.42 -10.59
CA ALA A 155 -2.24 5.41 -10.23
C ALA A 155 -1.47 4.94 -11.47
N ALA A 156 -2.17 4.57 -12.54
CA ALA A 156 -1.59 4.10 -13.78
C ALA A 156 -0.67 5.15 -14.45
N GLU A 157 -0.93 6.46 -14.32
CA GLU A 157 -0.03 7.51 -14.82
C GLU A 157 1.36 7.43 -14.15
N VAL A 158 1.41 7.24 -12.84
CA VAL A 158 2.65 7.10 -12.08
C VAL A 158 3.29 5.75 -12.34
N GLU A 159 2.53 4.68 -12.35
CA GLU A 159 3.01 3.31 -12.62
C GLU A 159 3.67 3.22 -14.00
N THR A 160 3.06 3.81 -15.02
CA THR A 160 3.64 3.89 -16.36
C THR A 160 4.95 4.68 -16.36
N ALA A 161 5.00 5.81 -15.66
CA ALA A 161 6.21 6.62 -15.56
C ALA A 161 7.33 5.91 -14.78
N LEU A 162 6.99 5.14 -13.74
CA LEU A 162 7.95 4.33 -12.98
C LEU A 162 8.48 3.14 -13.80
N ARG A 163 7.70 2.58 -14.72
CA ARG A 163 8.11 1.45 -15.58
C ARG A 163 8.89 1.90 -16.82
N GLY A 164 8.72 3.17 -17.22
CA GLY A 164 9.39 3.74 -18.40
C GLY A 164 10.86 4.11 -18.15
N ASP A 165 11.55 4.51 -19.21
CA ASP A 165 12.99 4.84 -19.19
C ASP A 165 13.34 6.05 -18.34
N ASP A 166 12.39 6.97 -18.17
CA ASP A 166 12.56 8.21 -17.38
C ASP A 166 12.35 8.03 -15.86
N TYR A 167 12.21 6.80 -15.38
CA TYR A 167 11.86 6.50 -13.98
C TYR A 167 12.82 7.12 -12.96
N ILE A 168 14.11 7.24 -13.28
CA ILE A 168 15.11 7.84 -12.41
C ILE A 168 14.77 9.33 -12.14
N ASN A 169 14.41 10.07 -13.19
CA ASN A 169 13.98 11.46 -13.05
C ASN A 169 12.65 11.57 -12.29
N VAL A 170 11.70 10.65 -12.52
CA VAL A 170 10.44 10.60 -11.78
C VAL A 170 10.72 10.43 -10.29
N LEU A 171 11.55 9.46 -9.90
CA LEU A 171 11.94 9.20 -8.52
C LEU A 171 12.69 10.38 -7.89
N GLY A 172 13.62 11.01 -8.61
CA GLY A 172 14.36 12.19 -8.13
C GLY A 172 13.47 13.41 -7.94
N ARG A 173 12.39 13.54 -8.72
CA ARG A 173 11.47 14.69 -8.71
C ARG A 173 10.17 14.46 -7.93
N MET A 174 9.98 13.28 -7.34
CA MET A 174 8.78 12.98 -6.54
C MET A 174 8.74 13.71 -5.19
N TYR A 175 9.90 14.11 -4.68
CA TYR A 175 10.01 14.79 -3.39
C TYR A 175 9.46 16.22 -3.41
N GLY A 176 9.05 16.68 -2.22
CA GLY A 176 8.50 18.01 -2.00
C GLY A 176 6.99 18.00 -1.78
N ASN A 177 6.50 19.09 -1.18
CA ASN A 177 5.10 19.22 -0.73
C ASN A 177 4.24 20.05 -1.68
N THR A 178 4.78 20.46 -2.83
CA THR A 178 4.07 21.25 -3.85
C THR A 178 4.15 20.60 -5.23
N PRO A 179 3.07 20.61 -6.01
CA PRO A 179 1.76 21.18 -5.71
C PRO A 179 1.01 20.39 -4.62
N ASN A 180 0.20 21.07 -3.81
CA ASN A 180 -0.66 20.46 -2.80
C ASN A 180 -2.16 20.62 -3.12
N LYS A 181 -2.49 21.27 -4.22
CA LYS A 181 -3.85 21.40 -4.77
C LYS A 181 -3.97 20.63 -6.09
N TRP A 182 -4.99 19.76 -6.17
CA TRP A 182 -5.28 19.08 -7.43
C TRP A 182 -5.83 20.04 -8.47
N SER A 183 -5.32 19.90 -9.69
CA SER A 183 -5.88 20.52 -10.89
C SER A 183 -5.67 19.60 -12.09
N ASN A 184 -6.66 19.49 -12.95
CA ASN A 184 -6.53 18.78 -14.23
C ASN A 184 -5.50 19.42 -15.17
N LYS A 185 -5.12 20.68 -14.91
CA LYS A 185 -4.08 21.41 -15.66
C LYS A 185 -2.66 21.04 -15.24
N LEU A 186 -2.48 20.30 -14.13
CA LEU A 186 -1.18 19.80 -13.74
C LEU A 186 -0.64 18.85 -14.82
N SER A 187 0.64 18.99 -15.14
CA SER A 187 1.34 18.19 -16.14
C SER A 187 2.76 17.81 -15.68
N GLY A 188 3.38 16.87 -16.38
CA GLY A 188 4.75 16.41 -16.14
C GLY A 188 4.99 15.99 -14.67
N TYR A 189 6.19 16.21 -14.17
CA TYR A 189 6.57 15.79 -12.81
C TYR A 189 5.77 16.45 -11.68
N LYS A 190 5.21 17.65 -11.88
CA LYS A 190 4.33 18.29 -10.88
C LYS A 190 3.05 17.47 -10.69
N ARG A 191 2.49 16.96 -11.79
CA ARG A 191 1.31 16.09 -11.75
C ARG A 191 1.61 14.75 -11.09
N LEU A 192 2.69 14.07 -11.49
CA LEU A 192 3.10 12.80 -10.90
C LEU A 192 3.39 12.96 -9.39
N ARG A 193 4.09 14.03 -8.99
CA ARG A 193 4.34 14.33 -7.57
C ARG A 193 3.06 14.51 -6.76
N PHE A 194 2.06 15.22 -7.30
CA PHE A 194 0.79 15.34 -6.61
C PHE A 194 0.13 13.98 -6.38
N ILE A 195 0.08 13.13 -7.42
CA ILE A 195 -0.53 11.80 -7.35
C ILE A 195 0.22 10.93 -6.33
N ILE A 196 1.55 10.89 -6.40
CA ILE A 196 2.39 10.17 -5.44
C ILE A 196 2.11 10.66 -4.02
N ASN A 197 2.17 11.97 -3.76
CA ASN A 197 1.92 12.55 -2.44
C ASN A 197 0.52 12.21 -1.91
N CYS A 198 -0.49 12.26 -2.78
CA CYS A 198 -1.86 11.91 -2.43
C CYS A 198 -1.98 10.43 -2.01
N MET A 199 -1.42 9.53 -2.81
CA MET A 199 -1.60 8.09 -2.59
C MET A 199 -0.63 7.49 -1.57
N THR A 200 0.53 8.16 -1.31
CA THR A 200 1.55 7.58 -0.44
C THR A 200 1.93 8.41 0.79
N ARG A 201 1.45 9.66 0.91
CA ARG A 201 1.86 10.56 2.01
C ARG A 201 0.72 11.33 2.67
N MET A 202 -0.45 11.37 2.05
CA MET A 202 -1.57 12.16 2.54
C MET A 202 -2.09 11.61 3.88
N ARG A 203 -2.36 12.53 4.82
CA ARG A 203 -3.06 12.26 6.08
C ARG A 203 -4.21 13.22 6.28
N MET A 204 -3.92 14.50 6.14
CA MET A 204 -4.86 15.58 6.38
C MET A 204 -5.09 16.40 5.12
N VAL A 205 -6.26 17.00 5.05
CA VAL A 205 -6.62 17.97 4.01
C VAL A 205 -7.26 19.22 4.65
N THR A 206 -7.15 20.35 3.95
CA THR A 206 -7.90 21.57 4.31
C THR A 206 -9.37 21.46 3.91
N ALA A 207 -10.20 22.43 4.30
CA ALA A 207 -11.60 22.52 3.86
C ALA A 207 -11.71 22.52 2.32
N ASP A 208 -10.76 23.14 1.61
CA ASP A 208 -10.70 23.21 0.13
C ASP A 208 -9.97 21.98 -0.48
N GLU A 209 -9.72 20.94 0.33
CA GLU A 209 -9.07 19.67 -0.08
C GLU A 209 -7.64 19.82 -0.58
N HIS A 210 -6.91 20.84 -0.10
CA HIS A 210 -5.46 20.89 -0.30
C HIS A 210 -4.79 19.88 0.64
N LEU A 211 -3.80 19.14 0.14
CA LEU A 211 -3.04 18.19 0.94
C LEU A 211 -2.21 18.93 2.01
N ASP A 212 -2.33 18.56 3.27
CA ASP A 212 -1.33 18.87 4.29
C ASP A 212 -0.37 17.68 4.40
N LEU A 213 0.86 17.88 3.96
CA LEU A 213 1.91 16.85 3.92
C LEU A 213 2.94 17.03 5.05
N GLN A 214 2.70 17.95 5.98
CA GLN A 214 3.58 18.21 7.11
C GLN A 214 3.08 17.53 8.38
N PHE A 215 1.77 17.40 8.54
CA PHE A 215 1.17 16.79 9.70
C PHE A 215 1.43 15.27 9.75
N SER A 216 1.90 14.77 10.91
CA SER A 216 2.21 13.35 11.11
C SER A 216 1.69 12.77 12.43
N GLY A 217 1.03 13.60 13.24
CA GLY A 217 0.51 13.21 14.55
C GLY A 217 -0.85 12.51 14.52
N SER A 218 -1.41 12.31 15.71
CA SER A 218 -2.79 11.85 15.86
C SER A 218 -3.79 12.91 15.38
N PRO A 219 -4.90 12.54 14.71
CA PRO A 219 -5.90 13.49 14.20
C PRO A 219 -6.40 14.50 15.24
N TRP A 220 -6.51 14.06 16.48
CA TRP A 220 -6.97 14.88 17.61
C TRP A 220 -6.03 16.04 17.97
N ARG A 221 -4.79 16.00 17.50
CA ARG A 221 -3.78 17.06 17.68
C ARG A 221 -3.64 17.95 16.45
N ALA A 222 -4.50 17.77 15.45
CA ALA A 222 -4.45 18.58 14.24
C ALA A 222 -4.80 20.04 14.54
N ARG A 223 -4.11 20.96 13.84
CA ARG A 223 -4.46 22.38 13.92
C ARG A 223 -5.85 22.63 13.32
N LYS A 224 -6.51 23.67 13.78
CA LYS A 224 -7.82 24.09 13.26
C LYS A 224 -7.78 24.25 11.72
N GLY A 225 -8.81 23.75 11.05
CA GLY A 225 -8.94 23.84 9.59
C GLY A 225 -8.35 22.64 8.83
N LEU A 226 -7.72 21.69 9.51
CA LEU A 226 -7.33 20.39 8.95
C LEU A 226 -8.31 19.31 9.38
N ARG A 227 -8.57 18.36 8.48
CA ARG A 227 -9.35 17.14 8.77
C ARG A 227 -8.68 15.93 8.10
N PRO A 228 -8.86 14.71 8.64
CA PRO A 228 -8.50 13.50 7.93
C PRO A 228 -9.07 13.49 6.52
N TRP A 229 -8.29 12.99 5.56
CA TRP A 229 -8.68 13.00 4.14
C TRP A 229 -10.02 12.26 3.89
N PHE A 230 -10.35 11.28 4.72
CA PHE A 230 -11.57 10.47 4.61
C PHE A 230 -12.79 11.10 5.30
N GLU A 231 -12.61 12.12 6.13
CA GLU A 231 -13.70 12.88 6.76
C GLU A 231 -14.25 13.94 5.79
N THR A 232 -14.89 13.48 4.74
CA THR A 232 -15.55 14.35 3.75
C THR A 232 -17.00 13.92 3.59
N SER A 233 -17.91 14.89 3.45
CA SER A 233 -19.36 14.66 3.45
C SER A 233 -19.86 13.90 2.22
N SER A 234 -19.15 13.95 1.10
CA SER A 234 -19.58 13.33 -0.16
C SER A 234 -18.38 12.92 -1.00
N PRO A 235 -17.64 11.88 -0.58
CA PRO A 235 -16.48 11.43 -1.34
C PRO A 235 -16.91 10.82 -2.68
N ALA A 236 -16.15 11.09 -3.73
CA ALA A 236 -16.43 10.55 -5.05
C ALA A 236 -16.23 9.01 -5.14
N TRP A 237 -15.67 8.41 -4.10
CA TRP A 237 -15.49 6.95 -3.92
C TRP A 237 -16.54 6.31 -3.00
N ALA A 238 -17.59 7.06 -2.61
CA ALA A 238 -18.66 6.52 -1.76
C ALA A 238 -19.21 5.20 -2.31
N GLY A 239 -19.51 4.27 -1.39
CA GLY A 239 -19.96 2.91 -1.75
C GLY A 239 -18.83 1.92 -2.06
N THR A 240 -17.56 2.35 -1.94
CA THR A 240 -16.38 1.47 -2.05
C THR A 240 -15.65 1.46 -0.71
N ARG A 241 -15.30 0.29 -0.21
CA ARG A 241 -14.43 0.15 0.96
C ARG A 241 -13.01 0.56 0.60
N ILE A 242 -12.40 1.45 1.39
CA ILE A 242 -10.99 1.83 1.24
C ILE A 242 -10.17 1.13 2.33
N VAL A 243 -9.12 0.41 1.93
CA VAL A 243 -8.12 -0.18 2.83
C VAL A 243 -6.81 0.58 2.65
N PHE A 244 -6.20 1.02 3.75
CA PHE A 244 -4.97 1.81 3.71
C PHE A 244 -4.11 1.61 4.98
N GLY A 245 -2.84 2.07 4.90
CA GLY A 245 -1.82 2.05 5.96
C GLY A 245 -1.28 3.43 6.28
N HIS A 246 0.05 3.59 6.28
CA HIS A 246 0.80 4.84 6.31
C HIS A 246 0.70 5.66 7.60
N TRP A 247 -0.42 5.68 8.28
CA TRP A 247 -0.69 6.61 9.38
C TRP A 247 -0.75 5.92 10.73
N SER A 248 0.40 5.50 11.24
CA SER A 248 0.51 4.75 12.51
C SER A 248 -0.09 5.50 13.72
N ALA A 249 -0.06 6.84 13.72
CA ALA A 249 -0.67 7.64 14.78
C ALA A 249 -2.21 7.69 14.73
N LEU A 250 -2.85 7.26 13.64
CA LEU A 250 -4.28 7.06 13.52
C LEU A 250 -4.71 5.76 14.21
N GLY A 251 -3.90 4.70 14.02
CA GLY A 251 -4.19 3.38 14.55
C GLY A 251 -5.19 2.59 13.70
N LEU A 252 -5.72 1.52 14.31
CA LEU A 252 -6.70 0.64 13.67
C LEU A 252 -8.06 1.32 13.55
N ILE A 253 -8.60 1.34 12.35
CA ILE A 253 -10.01 1.64 12.06
C ILE A 253 -10.58 0.48 11.26
N VAL A 254 -11.74 -0.03 11.67
CA VAL A 254 -12.49 -1.04 10.93
C VAL A 254 -13.94 -0.62 10.86
N LEU A 255 -14.28 0.06 9.78
CA LEU A 255 -15.63 0.49 9.43
C LEU A 255 -16.07 -0.23 8.14
N PRO A 256 -17.37 -0.25 7.81
CA PRO A 256 -17.86 -0.91 6.60
C PRO A 256 -17.20 -0.44 5.31
N ASP A 257 -16.85 0.85 5.23
CA ASP A 257 -16.31 1.53 4.05
C ASP A 257 -14.88 2.05 4.23
N LEU A 258 -14.26 1.87 5.41
CA LEU A 258 -12.92 2.38 5.71
C LEU A 258 -12.16 1.46 6.65
N ILE A 259 -10.98 1.01 6.24
CA ILE A 259 -10.08 0.20 7.06
C ILE A 259 -8.68 0.82 7.06
N SER A 260 -8.19 1.24 8.25
CA SER A 260 -6.82 1.70 8.48
C SER A 260 -6.05 0.60 9.20
N LEU A 261 -4.89 0.19 8.67
CA LEU A 261 -4.14 -0.99 9.13
C LEU A 261 -2.73 -0.68 9.67
N ASP A 262 -2.19 0.53 9.50
CA ASP A 262 -0.89 0.85 10.10
C ASP A 262 -1.06 1.04 11.61
N THR A 263 -0.82 -0.04 12.34
CA THR A 263 -0.90 -0.08 13.80
C THR A 263 0.45 0.06 14.48
N GLY A 264 1.48 0.46 13.73
CA GLY A 264 2.77 0.87 14.28
C GLY A 264 3.68 -0.29 14.65
N CYS A 265 3.69 -1.37 13.86
CA CYS A 265 4.53 -2.56 14.07
C CYS A 265 6.00 -2.20 14.34
N VAL A 266 6.61 -1.35 13.52
CA VAL A 266 8.02 -0.95 13.64
C VAL A 266 8.31 -0.09 14.88
N TRP A 267 7.27 0.41 15.54
CA TRP A 267 7.35 1.20 16.76
C TRP A 267 7.07 0.39 18.04
N GLY A 268 7.13 -0.96 17.95
CA GLY A 268 6.86 -1.82 19.08
C GLY A 268 5.37 -1.94 19.45
N ARG A 269 4.46 -1.53 18.54
CA ARG A 269 3.02 -1.73 18.74
C ARG A 269 2.58 -3.04 18.12
N GLN A 270 1.58 -3.04 17.25
CA GLN A 270 1.02 -4.26 16.66
C GLN A 270 1.19 -4.29 15.14
N LEU A 271 1.27 -5.49 14.57
CA LEU A 271 1.01 -5.75 13.17
C LEU A 271 -0.39 -6.33 13.04
N THR A 272 -1.19 -5.76 12.16
CA THR A 272 -2.62 -6.08 12.03
C THR A 272 -2.95 -6.67 10.68
N ALA A 273 -3.69 -7.78 10.69
CA ALA A 273 -4.39 -8.34 9.53
C ALA A 273 -5.89 -8.20 9.69
N VAL A 274 -6.58 -7.98 8.57
CA VAL A 274 -8.05 -7.99 8.50
C VAL A 274 -8.49 -8.87 7.36
N ARG A 275 -9.40 -9.81 7.64
CA ARG A 275 -10.02 -10.67 6.62
C ARG A 275 -11.13 -9.91 5.90
N LEU A 276 -11.01 -9.73 4.58
CA LEU A 276 -11.86 -8.85 3.77
C LEU A 276 -13.08 -9.54 3.12
N ASP A 277 -13.00 -10.85 2.90
CA ASP A 277 -14.01 -11.63 2.19
C ASP A 277 -15.27 -11.96 3.02
N LYS A 278 -15.26 -11.63 4.31
CA LYS A 278 -16.41 -11.79 5.19
C LYS A 278 -17.17 -10.47 5.36
N ARG A 279 -18.50 -10.58 5.57
CA ARG A 279 -19.36 -9.41 5.80
C ARG A 279 -18.91 -8.57 7.01
N LEU A 280 -18.49 -9.25 8.08
CA LEU A 280 -17.86 -8.62 9.24
C LEU A 280 -16.37 -8.93 9.19
N PRO A 281 -15.51 -7.91 8.99
CA PRO A 281 -14.07 -8.09 8.95
C PRO A 281 -13.56 -8.69 10.26
N ARG A 282 -12.80 -9.78 10.18
CA ARG A 282 -12.12 -10.37 11.35
C ARG A 282 -10.74 -9.75 11.47
N VAL A 283 -10.44 -9.18 12.64
CA VAL A 283 -9.15 -8.59 12.97
C VAL A 283 -8.28 -9.62 13.67
N MET A 284 -7.02 -9.73 13.27
CA MET A 284 -5.96 -10.47 13.95
C MET A 284 -4.75 -9.56 14.13
N GLN A 285 -4.11 -9.65 15.29
CA GLN A 285 -2.98 -8.79 15.65
C GLN A 285 -1.91 -9.59 16.37
N VAL A 286 -0.65 -9.28 16.07
CA VAL A 286 0.52 -9.78 16.80
C VAL A 286 1.35 -8.61 17.31
N GLU A 287 2.19 -8.86 18.30
CA GLU A 287 3.13 -7.85 18.79
C GLU A 287 4.10 -7.42 17.70
N GLY A 288 4.42 -6.15 17.69
CA GLY A 288 5.33 -5.54 16.73
C GLY A 288 6.80 -5.83 17.02
N GLN A 289 7.66 -5.13 16.32
CA GLN A 289 9.11 -5.27 16.45
C GLN A 289 9.60 -4.65 17.76
N HIS A 290 10.31 -5.44 18.58
CA HIS A 290 11.04 -5.00 19.79
C HIS A 290 12.52 -4.78 19.49
#